data_174ff1a8168d290d14ce9900626106d1
#
_entry.id   174ff1a8168d290d14ce9900626106d1
#
_cell.length_a   1.000
_cell.length_b   1.000
_cell.length_c   1.000
_cell.angle_alpha   90.00
_cell.angle_beta   90.00
_cell.angle_gamma   90.00
#
_symmetry.space_group_name_H-M   'P 1'
#
loop_
_entity.id
_entity.type
_entity.pdbx_description
1 polymer ?
#
loop_
_entity_poly.entity_id
_entity_poly.type
_entity_poly.pdbx_seq_one_letter_code
_entity_poly.pdbx_strand_id
1 'polypeptide(L)'
;DHSPNEKDFWQRDRYEKTTFALNNFDEEKQKKWLYRKFDFLTEYVDTSAVTGKPILTVSARELLATDYYRKSPHSEKQWVKGRKQAGVDEFLSKQGMQAAINEVFKDVDIYENNISLFTNKFVSPLSRIGTGFYKYYLMDTLQIGGETCADLAFTPFNSESFGFNGHLYVTLDSTYFVKRAVLNFPKKINLNFVDYMLLEQEFKRA
;
A
#
# COMPACT_ATOMS: atom_id res chain seq x y z
N ASP A 1 -25.85 -9.05 12.58
CA ASP A 1 -24.58 -9.66 12.13
C ASP A 1 -24.84 -11.07 11.62
N HIS A 2 -25.13 -11.19 10.34
CA HIS A 2 -25.29 -12.50 9.73
C HIS A 2 -24.22 -12.64 8.64
N SER A 3 -23.35 -13.65 8.78
CA SER A 3 -22.54 -14.08 7.67
C SER A 3 -23.47 -14.46 6.49
N PRO A 4 -23.17 -14.10 5.24
CA PRO A 4 -23.97 -14.48 4.10
C PRO A 4 -24.07 -16.01 4.04
N ASN A 5 -25.25 -16.53 3.64
CA ASN A 5 -25.47 -17.95 3.51
C ASN A 5 -24.41 -18.55 2.55
N GLU A 6 -23.56 -19.46 3.03
CA GLU A 6 -22.29 -19.87 2.42
C GLU A 6 -22.41 -20.53 1.05
N LYS A 7 -23.58 -21.05 0.67
CA LYS A 7 -23.75 -21.90 -0.52
C LYS A 7 -23.58 -21.18 -1.88
N ASP A 8 -23.74 -19.84 -1.91
CA ASP A 8 -23.75 -19.08 -3.16
C ASP A 8 -22.60 -18.07 -3.28
N PHE A 9 -21.73 -17.99 -2.27
CA PHE A 9 -20.62 -17.05 -2.22
C PHE A 9 -19.27 -17.74 -2.19
N TRP A 10 -18.35 -17.25 -3.02
CA TRP A 10 -16.93 -17.52 -2.87
C TRP A 10 -16.41 -16.71 -1.70
N GLN A 11 -15.67 -17.37 -0.82
CA GLN A 11 -15.14 -16.76 0.39
C GLN A 11 -13.63 -16.70 0.28
N ARG A 12 -13.05 -15.54 0.62
CA ARG A 12 -11.60 -15.33 0.68
C ARG A 12 -11.26 -14.58 1.94
N ASP A 13 -10.51 -15.19 2.83
CA ASP A 13 -9.92 -14.50 3.95
C ASP A 13 -8.72 -13.66 3.47
N ARG A 14 -8.66 -12.40 3.94
CA ARG A 14 -7.65 -11.43 3.57
C ARG A 14 -7.03 -10.84 4.83
N TYR A 15 -5.71 -10.94 4.94
CA TYR A 15 -4.92 -10.11 5.81
C TYR A 15 -4.16 -9.11 4.95
N GLU A 16 -4.26 -7.86 5.29
CA GLU A 16 -3.59 -6.75 4.62
C GLU A 16 -2.88 -5.91 5.66
N LYS A 17 -1.61 -5.63 5.41
CA LYS A 17 -0.84 -4.63 6.14
C LYS A 17 -0.39 -3.58 5.15
N THR A 18 -0.83 -2.35 5.36
CA THR A 18 -0.46 -1.19 4.55
C THR A 18 0.42 -0.27 5.37
N THR A 19 1.62 -0.01 4.89
CA THR A 19 2.52 0.98 5.48
C THR A 19 2.72 2.10 4.47
N PHE A 20 2.39 3.31 4.88
CA PHE A 20 2.64 4.53 4.14
C PHE A 20 3.68 5.36 4.87
N ALA A 21 4.82 5.57 4.23
CA ALA A 21 5.91 6.31 4.81
C ALA A 21 6.47 7.33 3.82
N LEU A 22 6.91 8.45 4.35
CA LEU A 22 7.57 9.53 3.61
C LEU A 22 9.05 9.54 3.97
N ASN A 23 9.90 9.67 2.98
CA ASN A 23 11.32 9.90 3.18
C ASN A 23 11.70 11.23 2.53
N ASN A 24 11.59 12.29 3.29
CA ASN A 24 12.04 13.63 2.91
C ASN A 24 13.27 14.05 3.72
N PHE A 25 13.93 13.10 4.37
CA PHE A 25 15.03 13.41 5.27
C PHE A 25 16.36 13.51 4.52
N ASP A 26 16.64 14.68 3.96
CA ASP A 26 18.01 15.12 3.79
C ASP A 26 18.56 15.44 5.18
N GLU A 27 19.49 14.58 5.68
CA GLU A 27 19.84 14.47 7.10
C GLU A 27 20.27 15.76 7.79
N GLU A 28 20.79 16.75 7.08
CA GLU A 28 21.26 17.98 7.72
C GLU A 28 20.28 19.15 7.73
N LYS A 29 19.48 19.31 6.69
CA LYS A 29 18.59 20.49 6.56
C LYS A 29 17.24 20.31 7.22
N GLN A 30 16.71 19.09 7.20
CA GLN A 30 15.36 18.81 7.68
C GLN A 30 15.32 18.43 9.16
N LYS A 31 16.36 17.79 9.70
CA LYS A 31 16.48 17.55 11.14
C LYS A 31 16.24 18.82 11.95
N LYS A 32 16.85 19.94 11.57
CA LYS A 32 16.73 21.21 12.33
C LYS A 32 15.34 21.84 12.27
N TRP A 33 14.60 21.67 11.19
CA TRP A 33 13.28 22.31 11.04
C TRP A 33 12.15 21.44 11.59
N LEU A 34 12.12 20.15 11.24
CA LEU A 34 11.09 19.21 11.69
C LEU A 34 11.16 19.00 13.21
N TYR A 35 12.35 18.76 13.75
CA TYR A 35 12.55 18.53 15.18
C TYR A 35 12.31 19.76 16.06
N ARG A 36 12.43 20.98 15.52
CA ARG A 36 12.14 22.19 16.29
C ARG A 36 10.66 22.53 16.41
N LYS A 37 9.85 22.10 15.46
CA LYS A 37 8.39 22.39 15.44
C LYS A 37 7.52 21.20 15.81
N PHE A 38 8.02 19.97 15.64
CA PHE A 38 7.23 18.75 15.76
C PHE A 38 8.05 17.65 16.42
N ASP A 39 8.50 17.88 17.65
CA ASP A 39 9.32 16.90 18.40
C ASP A 39 8.64 15.51 18.49
N PHE A 40 7.31 15.48 18.57
CA PHE A 40 6.54 14.24 18.62
C PHE A 40 6.68 13.37 17.36
N LEU A 41 7.03 13.96 16.20
CA LEU A 41 7.21 13.17 14.97
C LEU A 41 8.43 12.24 15.05
N THR A 42 9.37 12.51 15.94
CA THR A 42 10.55 11.65 16.12
C THR A 42 10.20 10.25 16.60
N GLU A 43 9.09 10.11 17.33
CA GLU A 43 8.59 8.84 17.82
C GLU A 43 8.07 7.93 16.68
N TYR A 44 7.76 8.51 15.52
CA TYR A 44 7.23 7.81 14.35
C TYR A 44 8.28 7.58 13.26
N VAL A 45 9.53 7.93 13.53
CA VAL A 45 10.64 7.64 12.61
C VAL A 45 11.11 6.21 12.82
N ASP A 46 11.11 5.42 11.76
CA ASP A 46 11.57 4.05 11.73
C ASP A 46 12.62 3.87 10.64
N THR A 47 13.18 2.69 10.53
CA THR A 47 14.12 2.34 9.46
C THR A 47 13.43 1.52 8.38
N SER A 48 13.49 1.99 7.13
CA SER A 48 12.94 1.25 6.00
C SER A 48 13.62 -0.11 5.86
N ALA A 49 12.84 -1.17 5.89
CA ALA A 49 13.33 -2.52 5.62
C ALA A 49 13.86 -2.70 4.19
N VAL A 50 13.45 -1.82 3.26
CA VAL A 50 13.82 -1.88 1.84
C VAL A 50 15.08 -1.08 1.56
N THR A 51 15.20 0.12 2.13
CA THR A 51 16.30 1.05 1.80
C THR A 51 17.34 1.19 2.91
N GLY A 52 17.05 0.71 4.12
CA GLY A 52 17.89 0.91 5.32
C GLY A 52 17.96 2.36 5.79
N LYS A 53 17.15 3.26 5.24
CA LYS A 53 17.16 4.70 5.56
C LYS A 53 16.03 5.06 6.52
N PRO A 54 16.21 6.14 7.31
CA PRO A 54 15.14 6.65 8.16
C PRO A 54 13.92 7.06 7.33
N ILE A 55 12.75 6.65 7.76
CA ILE A 55 11.44 6.98 7.18
C ILE A 55 10.50 7.46 8.27
N LEU A 56 9.65 8.44 7.95
CA LEU A 56 8.56 8.84 8.82
C LEU A 56 7.33 7.98 8.47
N THR A 57 6.93 7.11 9.39
CA THR A 57 5.70 6.32 9.23
C THR A 57 4.49 7.22 9.44
N VAL A 58 3.85 7.62 8.35
CA VAL A 58 2.65 8.44 8.38
C VAL A 58 1.44 7.62 8.78
N SER A 59 1.29 6.44 8.19
CA SER A 59 0.20 5.50 8.47
C SER A 59 0.71 4.06 8.38
N ALA A 60 0.41 3.27 9.40
CA ALA A 60 0.55 1.83 9.36
C ALA A 60 -0.80 1.21 9.75
N ARG A 61 -1.40 0.45 8.84
CA ARG A 61 -2.72 -0.16 9.03
C ARG A 61 -2.64 -1.65 8.83
N GLU A 62 -3.32 -2.38 9.68
CA GLU A 62 -3.54 -3.81 9.54
C GLU A 62 -5.04 -4.06 9.43
N LEU A 63 -5.43 -4.85 8.46
CA LEU A 63 -6.81 -5.26 8.20
C LEU A 63 -6.88 -6.78 8.13
N LEU A 64 -7.76 -7.35 8.93
CA LEU A 64 -8.18 -8.74 8.81
C LEU A 64 -9.64 -8.75 8.38
N ALA A 65 -9.92 -9.28 7.22
CA ALA A 65 -11.27 -9.31 6.65
C ALA A 65 -11.54 -10.62 5.91
N THR A 66 -12.81 -10.92 5.74
CA THR A 66 -13.28 -11.94 4.79
C THR A 66 -14.08 -11.27 3.69
N ASP A 67 -13.67 -11.48 2.47
CA ASP A 67 -14.38 -11.01 1.29
C ASP A 67 -15.30 -12.11 0.78
N TYR A 68 -16.54 -11.76 0.49
CA TYR A 68 -17.58 -12.64 -0.06
C TYR A 68 -17.95 -12.15 -1.44
N TYR A 69 -17.86 -13.01 -2.42
CA TYR A 69 -18.15 -12.70 -3.81
C TYR A 69 -19.19 -13.64 -4.38
N ARG A 70 -20.20 -13.11 -5.05
CA ARG A 70 -21.19 -13.86 -5.84
C ARG A 70 -21.26 -13.31 -7.25
N LYS A 71 -21.16 -14.19 -8.24
CA LYS A 71 -21.15 -13.82 -9.65
C LYS A 71 -22.53 -13.44 -10.18
N SER A 72 -23.57 -14.15 -9.76
CA SER A 72 -24.93 -13.90 -10.25
C SER A 72 -25.99 -14.12 -9.17
N PRO A 73 -26.85 -13.12 -8.86
CA PRO A 73 -26.62 -11.71 -9.18
C PRO A 73 -25.32 -11.22 -8.55
N HIS A 74 -24.62 -10.30 -9.22
CA HIS A 74 -23.34 -9.79 -8.74
C HIS A 74 -23.51 -9.16 -7.35
N SER A 75 -22.71 -9.61 -6.40
CA SER A 75 -22.68 -9.08 -5.05
C SER A 75 -21.32 -9.29 -4.42
N GLU A 76 -20.79 -8.24 -3.85
CA GLU A 76 -19.56 -8.25 -3.06
C GLU A 76 -19.88 -7.74 -1.66
N LYS A 77 -19.33 -8.44 -0.65
CA LYS A 77 -19.44 -8.03 0.75
C LYS A 77 -18.11 -8.26 1.42
N GLN A 78 -17.70 -7.33 2.25
CA GLN A 78 -16.53 -7.48 3.10
C GLN A 78 -16.95 -7.52 4.56
N TRP A 79 -16.48 -8.54 5.27
CA TRP A 79 -16.62 -8.62 6.70
C TRP A 79 -15.27 -8.38 7.36
N VAL A 80 -15.14 -7.23 8.00
CA VAL A 80 -13.93 -6.83 8.72
C VAL A 80 -13.93 -7.50 10.09
N LYS A 81 -12.98 -8.40 10.32
CA LYS A 81 -12.78 -9.12 11.58
C LYS A 81 -11.95 -8.31 12.59
N GLY A 82 -11.04 -7.46 12.08
CA GLY A 82 -10.21 -6.61 12.92
C GLY A 82 -9.46 -5.55 12.13
N ARG A 83 -9.21 -4.42 12.79
CA ARG A 83 -8.38 -3.32 12.29
C ARG A 83 -7.41 -2.87 13.36
N LYS A 84 -6.19 -2.56 12.95
CA LYS A 84 -5.21 -1.86 13.77
C LYS A 84 -4.63 -0.71 12.97
N GLN A 85 -4.39 0.39 13.63
CA GLN A 85 -3.80 1.59 13.03
C GLN A 85 -2.70 2.11 13.95
N ALA A 86 -1.62 2.58 13.36
CA ALA A 86 -0.51 3.22 14.06
C ALA A 86 0.13 4.25 13.11
N GLY A 87 0.90 5.18 13.65
CA GLY A 87 1.58 6.22 12.89
C GLY A 87 1.09 7.62 13.23
N VAL A 88 1.58 8.61 12.50
CA VAL A 88 1.22 10.03 12.71
C VAL A 88 -0.27 10.27 12.53
N ASP A 89 -0.92 9.54 11.62
CA ASP A 89 -2.35 9.66 11.38
C ASP A 89 -3.19 9.25 12.60
N GLU A 90 -2.74 8.27 13.39
CA GLU A 90 -3.41 7.93 14.66
C GLU A 90 -3.35 9.08 15.66
N PHE A 91 -2.18 9.72 15.79
CA PHE A 91 -2.02 10.89 16.65
C PHE A 91 -2.92 12.06 16.22
N LEU A 92 -2.92 12.38 14.92
CA LEU A 92 -3.73 13.47 14.36
C LEU A 92 -5.24 13.16 14.48
N SER A 93 -5.65 11.90 14.36
CA SER A 93 -7.03 11.46 14.58
C SER A 93 -7.50 11.79 16.00
N LYS A 94 -6.66 11.52 17.00
CA LYS A 94 -6.94 11.85 18.41
C LYS A 94 -7.06 13.35 18.64
N GLN A 95 -6.42 14.17 17.81
CA GLN A 95 -6.52 15.63 17.85
C GLN A 95 -7.74 16.21 17.08
N GLY A 96 -8.61 15.37 16.55
CA GLY A 96 -9.81 15.79 15.81
C GLY A 96 -9.53 16.21 14.36
N MET A 97 -8.36 15.92 13.82
CA MET A 97 -7.99 16.23 12.43
C MET A 97 -8.33 15.11 11.42
N GLN A 98 -9.20 14.19 11.79
CA GLN A 98 -9.53 12.99 11.02
C GLN A 98 -10.00 13.30 9.60
N ALA A 99 -10.75 14.38 9.40
CA ALA A 99 -11.26 14.75 8.07
C ALA A 99 -10.14 15.10 7.10
N ALA A 100 -9.12 15.85 7.57
CA ALA A 100 -7.97 16.21 6.76
C ALA A 100 -7.11 14.99 6.40
N ILE A 101 -6.99 14.04 7.33
CA ILE A 101 -6.23 12.80 7.12
C ILE A 101 -6.95 11.90 6.11
N ASN A 102 -8.25 11.72 6.25
CA ASN A 102 -9.04 10.87 5.35
C ASN A 102 -9.05 11.38 3.90
N GLU A 103 -8.89 12.69 3.71
CA GLU A 103 -8.77 13.25 2.36
C GLU A 103 -7.40 12.94 1.72
N VAL A 104 -6.34 12.94 2.52
CA VAL A 104 -4.97 12.71 2.06
C VAL A 104 -4.62 11.22 1.99
N PHE A 105 -5.11 10.43 2.95
CA PHE A 105 -4.75 9.02 3.14
C PHE A 105 -5.99 8.12 3.02
N LYS A 106 -6.53 8.03 1.80
CA LYS A 106 -7.58 7.06 1.48
C LYS A 106 -7.04 5.63 1.60
N ASP A 107 -7.93 4.69 1.90
CA ASP A 107 -7.56 3.28 1.88
C ASP A 107 -7.02 2.92 0.48
N VAL A 108 -5.83 2.35 0.45
CA VAL A 108 -5.19 1.90 -0.78
C VAL A 108 -5.57 0.46 -1.02
N ASP A 109 -6.14 0.19 -2.18
CA ASP A 109 -6.34 -1.17 -2.67
C ASP A 109 -5.63 -1.32 -4.02
N ILE A 110 -4.59 -2.17 -4.06
CA ILE A 110 -3.83 -2.42 -5.30
C ILE A 110 -4.63 -3.20 -6.34
N TYR A 111 -5.73 -3.84 -5.96
CA TYR A 111 -6.62 -4.56 -6.89
C TYR A 111 -7.61 -3.64 -7.60
N GLU A 112 -7.78 -2.41 -7.11
CA GLU A 112 -8.51 -1.37 -7.81
C GLU A 112 -7.76 -0.92 -9.08
N ASN A 113 -8.50 -0.49 -10.11
CA ASN A 113 -7.84 0.00 -11.34
C ASN A 113 -7.03 1.28 -11.11
N ASN A 114 -7.47 2.12 -10.18
CA ASN A 114 -6.80 3.36 -9.83
C ASN A 114 -6.71 3.50 -8.32
N ILE A 115 -5.54 3.88 -7.86
CA ILE A 115 -5.24 4.20 -6.47
C ILE A 115 -5.30 5.71 -6.32
N SER A 116 -6.21 6.20 -5.48
CA SER A 116 -6.31 7.63 -5.19
C SER A 116 -5.35 8.00 -4.07
N LEU A 117 -4.35 8.82 -4.39
CA LEU A 117 -3.39 9.34 -3.41
C LEU A 117 -3.27 10.85 -3.58
N PHE A 118 -3.37 11.56 -2.48
CA PHE A 118 -3.49 13.02 -2.47
C PHE A 118 -4.70 13.44 -3.34
N THR A 119 -4.52 14.30 -4.30
CA THR A 119 -5.57 14.73 -5.25
C THR A 119 -5.51 14.02 -6.60
N ASN A 120 -4.60 13.03 -6.74
CA ASN A 120 -4.31 12.38 -8.02
C ASN A 120 -4.75 10.92 -8.02
N LYS A 121 -5.06 10.42 -9.22
CA LYS A 121 -5.34 9.00 -9.47
C LYS A 121 -4.15 8.35 -10.14
N PHE A 122 -3.59 7.35 -9.48
CA PHE A 122 -2.47 6.56 -9.98
C PHE A 122 -3.00 5.23 -10.54
N VAL A 123 -2.51 4.83 -11.70
CA VAL A 123 -2.86 3.52 -12.26
C VAL A 123 -2.23 2.43 -11.39
N SER A 124 -3.02 1.46 -10.96
CA SER A 124 -2.51 0.31 -10.20
C SER A 124 -1.69 -0.62 -11.10
N PRO A 125 -0.60 -1.23 -10.60
CA PRO A 125 0.11 -2.26 -11.34
C PRO A 125 -0.73 -3.53 -11.60
N LEU A 126 -1.81 -3.75 -10.85
CA LEU A 126 -2.73 -4.86 -11.07
C LEU A 126 -3.99 -4.47 -11.86
N SER A 127 -4.05 -3.24 -12.37
CA SER A 127 -5.19 -2.76 -13.16
C SER A 127 -5.35 -3.55 -14.45
N ARG A 128 -6.58 -3.55 -15.00
CA ARG A 128 -6.87 -4.18 -16.30
C ARG A 128 -6.05 -3.59 -17.45
N ILE A 129 -5.62 -2.33 -17.35
CA ILE A 129 -4.77 -1.65 -18.33
C ILE A 129 -3.28 -1.75 -17.96
N GLY A 130 -2.95 -2.45 -16.87
CA GLY A 130 -1.58 -2.50 -16.33
C GLY A 130 -0.53 -2.93 -17.35
N THR A 131 -0.81 -3.97 -18.15
CA THR A 131 0.11 -4.46 -19.18
C THR A 131 0.36 -3.47 -20.31
N GLY A 132 -0.57 -2.55 -20.59
CA GLY A 132 -0.39 -1.45 -21.53
C GLY A 132 0.23 -0.19 -20.91
N PHE A 133 0.26 -0.11 -19.57
CA PHE A 133 0.74 1.05 -18.84
C PHE A 133 2.12 0.84 -18.23
N TYR A 134 2.46 -0.39 -17.83
CA TYR A 134 3.69 -0.78 -17.15
C TYR A 134 4.53 -1.76 -17.95
N LYS A 135 5.85 -1.64 -17.78
CA LYS A 135 6.83 -2.71 -18.08
C LYS A 135 7.01 -3.55 -16.83
N TYR A 136 7.01 -4.87 -16.99
CA TYR A 136 7.26 -5.82 -15.92
C TYR A 136 8.53 -6.61 -16.21
N TYR A 137 9.33 -6.81 -15.18
CA TYR A 137 10.61 -7.53 -15.26
C TYR A 137 10.65 -8.59 -14.16
N LEU A 138 10.85 -9.84 -14.54
CA LEU A 138 11.15 -10.88 -13.58
C LEU A 138 12.58 -10.68 -13.09
N MET A 139 12.74 -10.37 -11.80
CA MET A 139 14.03 -10.07 -11.18
C MET A 139 14.63 -11.30 -10.56
N ASP A 140 13.86 -12.01 -9.73
CA ASP A 140 14.33 -13.15 -8.95
C ASP A 140 13.16 -14.04 -8.52
N THR A 141 13.51 -15.15 -7.89
CA THR A 141 12.57 -16.05 -7.22
C THR A 141 13.02 -16.26 -5.79
N LEU A 142 12.14 -16.01 -4.82
CA LEU A 142 12.46 -16.05 -3.40
C LEU A 142 11.36 -16.70 -2.56
N GLN A 143 11.68 -17.04 -1.32
CA GLN A 143 10.73 -17.63 -0.38
C GLN A 143 10.13 -16.55 0.51
N ILE A 144 8.80 -16.46 0.55
CA ILE A 144 8.06 -15.57 1.46
C ILE A 144 7.03 -16.40 2.23
N GLY A 145 7.21 -16.50 3.54
CA GLY A 145 6.31 -17.26 4.40
C GLY A 145 6.19 -18.75 4.01
N GLY A 146 7.28 -19.34 3.49
CA GLY A 146 7.30 -20.74 3.06
C GLY A 146 6.76 -21.00 1.66
N GLU A 147 6.33 -19.97 0.94
CA GLU A 147 5.86 -20.08 -0.45
C GLU A 147 6.87 -19.46 -1.41
N THR A 148 7.09 -20.15 -2.54
CA THR A 148 7.96 -19.66 -3.62
C THR A 148 7.26 -18.53 -4.38
N CYS A 149 7.89 -17.36 -4.43
CA CYS A 149 7.36 -16.17 -5.08
C CYS A 149 8.30 -15.67 -6.17
N ALA A 150 7.74 -15.21 -7.27
CA ALA A 150 8.45 -14.40 -8.25
C ALA A 150 8.49 -12.95 -7.77
N ASP A 151 9.65 -12.31 -7.86
CA ASP A 151 9.82 -10.86 -7.73
C ASP A 151 9.65 -10.22 -9.10
N LEU A 152 8.54 -9.51 -9.29
CA LEU A 152 8.21 -8.78 -10.50
C LEU A 152 8.42 -7.28 -10.27
N ALA A 153 9.54 -6.75 -10.72
CA ALA A 153 9.72 -5.30 -10.78
C ALA A 153 8.83 -4.70 -11.86
N PHE A 154 8.27 -3.52 -11.60
CA PHE A 154 7.46 -2.81 -12.60
C PHE A 154 7.77 -1.31 -12.61
N THR A 155 7.59 -0.70 -13.79
CA THR A 155 7.77 0.74 -14.00
C THR A 155 6.84 1.22 -15.12
N PRO A 156 6.26 2.43 -15.07
CA PRO A 156 5.47 2.96 -16.16
C PRO A 156 6.28 3.09 -17.46
N PHE A 157 5.64 2.89 -18.60
CA PHE A 157 6.26 3.18 -19.91
C PHE A 157 6.69 4.63 -20.02
N ASN A 158 5.86 5.55 -19.51
CA ASN A 158 6.17 6.96 -19.39
C ASN A 158 6.36 7.33 -17.92
N SER A 159 7.57 7.74 -17.53
CA SER A 159 7.95 8.09 -16.16
C SER A 159 7.29 9.37 -15.62
N GLU A 160 6.58 10.13 -16.46
CA GLU A 160 5.82 11.33 -16.09
C GLU A 160 4.33 11.01 -15.86
N SER A 161 3.89 9.79 -16.16
CA SER A 161 2.52 9.36 -15.93
C SER A 161 2.29 9.05 -14.45
N PHE A 162 1.05 9.27 -13.98
CA PHE A 162 0.63 8.91 -12.62
C PHE A 162 0.55 7.38 -12.47
N GLY A 163 1.67 6.79 -12.22
CA GLY A 163 1.88 5.39 -11.93
C GLY A 163 2.95 5.22 -10.88
N PHE A 164 3.29 3.97 -10.57
CA PHE A 164 4.26 3.62 -9.55
C PHE A 164 5.46 2.89 -10.17
N ASN A 165 6.61 3.00 -9.54
CA ASN A 165 7.68 2.01 -9.66
C ASN A 165 7.56 1.06 -8.47
N GLY A 166 7.97 -0.18 -8.63
CA GLY A 166 7.98 -1.07 -7.48
C GLY A 166 8.16 -2.54 -7.81
N HIS A 167 7.75 -3.36 -6.85
CA HIS A 167 7.85 -4.80 -6.90
C HIS A 167 6.54 -5.45 -6.48
N LEU A 168 6.16 -6.50 -7.20
CA LEU A 168 5.09 -7.42 -6.84
C LEU A 168 5.70 -8.78 -6.56
N TYR A 169 5.43 -9.33 -5.39
CA TYR A 169 5.85 -10.68 -5.02
C TYR A 169 4.66 -11.63 -5.17
N VAL A 170 4.71 -12.46 -6.21
CA VAL A 170 3.59 -13.28 -6.66
C VAL A 170 3.93 -14.75 -6.49
N THR A 171 3.05 -15.53 -5.85
CA THR A 171 3.28 -16.98 -5.69
C THR A 171 3.34 -17.68 -7.04
N LEU A 172 4.26 -18.66 -7.16
CA LEU A 172 4.43 -19.49 -8.36
C LEU A 172 3.55 -20.75 -8.32
N ASP A 173 2.46 -20.70 -7.60
CA ASP A 173 1.42 -21.72 -7.64
C ASP A 173 0.33 -21.38 -8.68
N SER A 174 -0.67 -22.25 -8.83
CA SER A 174 -1.77 -22.04 -9.77
C SER A 174 -2.66 -20.83 -9.48
N THR A 175 -2.50 -20.18 -8.33
CA THR A 175 -3.34 -19.07 -7.90
C THR A 175 -2.73 -17.70 -8.19
N TYR A 176 -1.40 -17.62 -8.40
CA TYR A 176 -0.67 -16.37 -8.63
C TYR A 176 -1.02 -15.29 -7.61
N PHE A 177 -1.05 -15.69 -6.33
CA PHE A 177 -1.44 -14.80 -5.25
C PHE A 177 -0.35 -13.75 -4.98
N VAL A 178 -0.73 -12.48 -4.87
CA VAL A 178 0.20 -11.41 -4.48
C VAL A 178 0.42 -11.47 -2.98
N LYS A 179 1.63 -11.83 -2.56
CA LYS A 179 2.04 -11.89 -1.14
C LYS A 179 2.42 -10.54 -0.60
N ARG A 180 3.07 -9.72 -1.45
CA ARG A 180 3.54 -8.39 -1.09
C ARG A 180 3.55 -7.51 -2.32
N ALA A 181 3.23 -6.25 -2.14
CA ALA A 181 3.42 -5.20 -3.11
C ALA A 181 4.20 -4.05 -2.47
N VAL A 182 5.20 -3.56 -3.18
CA VAL A 182 6.01 -2.39 -2.78
C VAL A 182 5.91 -1.37 -3.89
N LEU A 183 5.37 -0.20 -3.58
CA LEU A 183 5.11 0.86 -4.54
C LEU A 183 5.83 2.14 -4.13
N ASN A 184 6.47 2.79 -5.11
CA ASN A 184 7.14 4.07 -4.95
C ASN A 184 6.75 4.99 -6.10
N PHE A 185 6.84 6.29 -5.90
CA PHE A 185 6.67 7.23 -7.00
C PHE A 185 7.89 7.26 -7.92
N PRO A 186 7.70 7.35 -9.25
CA PRO A 186 8.77 7.72 -10.16
C PRO A 186 9.34 9.10 -9.79
N LYS A 187 10.66 9.24 -9.82
CA LYS A 187 11.36 10.49 -9.44
C LYS A 187 10.95 11.73 -10.23
N LYS A 188 10.34 11.55 -11.41
CA LYS A 188 9.92 12.64 -12.30
C LYS A 188 8.50 13.15 -12.01
N ILE A 189 7.73 12.44 -11.18
CA ILE A 189 6.42 12.93 -10.78
C ILE A 189 6.63 14.00 -9.72
N ASN A 190 6.27 15.24 -10.06
CA ASN A 190 6.30 16.35 -9.13
C ASN A 190 5.00 16.37 -8.31
N LEU A 191 5.09 15.97 -7.06
CA LEU A 191 4.01 16.05 -6.08
C LEU A 191 4.22 17.19 -5.07
N ASN A 192 4.86 18.28 -5.50
CA ASN A 192 5.07 19.57 -4.84
C ASN A 192 5.71 19.54 -3.43
N PHE A 193 5.57 18.47 -2.66
CA PHE A 193 6.06 18.36 -1.28
C PHE A 193 6.47 16.94 -0.89
N VAL A 194 6.41 15.99 -1.81
CA VAL A 194 6.77 14.58 -1.56
C VAL A 194 7.93 14.18 -2.47
N ASP A 195 9.12 14.04 -1.92
CA ASP A 195 10.29 13.59 -2.67
C ASP A 195 10.35 12.06 -2.81
N TYR A 196 9.82 11.35 -1.82
CA TYR A 196 9.78 9.90 -1.79
C TYR A 196 8.57 9.40 -1.03
N MET A 197 7.94 8.37 -1.54
CA MET A 197 6.88 7.63 -0.88
C MET A 197 7.21 6.14 -0.95
N LEU A 198 6.99 5.44 0.15
CA LEU A 198 6.94 3.99 0.19
C LEU A 198 5.54 3.57 0.61
N LEU A 199 4.88 2.80 -0.25
CA LEU A 199 3.66 2.08 0.08
C LEU A 199 3.97 0.59 0.02
N GLU A 200 3.82 -0.09 1.14
CA GLU A 200 4.01 -1.54 1.24
C GLU A 200 2.72 -2.19 1.70
N GLN A 201 2.29 -3.21 0.97
CA GLN A 201 1.14 -4.04 1.35
C GLN A 201 1.56 -5.50 1.43
N GLU A 202 1.20 -6.16 2.51
CA GLU A 202 1.38 -7.60 2.69
C GLU A 202 0.01 -8.28 2.77
N PHE A 203 -0.10 -9.40 2.08
CA PHE A 203 -1.31 -10.21 2.04
C PHE A 203 -1.01 -11.62 2.52
N LYS A 204 -1.89 -12.19 3.32
CA LYS A 204 -1.81 -13.57 3.76
C LYS A 204 -3.10 -14.29 3.38
N ARG A 205 -2.94 -15.54 2.97
CA ARG A 205 -4.08 -16.46 2.92
C ARG A 205 -4.37 -16.89 4.36
N ALA A 206 -5.64 -16.97 4.71
CA ALA A 206 -6.07 -17.59 5.95
C ALA A 206 -6.15 -19.10 5.80
#